data_aa95b1700d60d7cb494a79c317c6b656
#
_entry.id   aa95b1700d60d7cb494a79c317c6b656
#
_cell.length_a   1.000
_cell.length_b   1.000
_cell.length_c   1.000
_cell.angle_alpha   90.00
_cell.angle_beta   90.00
_cell.angle_gamma   90.00
#
_symmetry.space_group_name_H-M   'P 1'
#
loop_
_entity.id
_entity.type
_entity.pdbx_description
1 polymer ?
#
loop_
_entity_poly.entity_id
_entity_poly.type
_entity_poly.pdbx_seq_one_letter_code
_entity_poly.pdbx_strand_id
1 'polypeptide(L)'
;MCSEITNQDTVDYYTIEVADELVEQQVKMYTQRAGKYDKVEAYEDKDMIKGLLAELDENGNTKEGGIQVEGAVMMPTYMKNDDQKAIFNGAKVNDVLVFNPATAFDNNEAELSSLLKIKKEEVADVKGNFSFQVEEITRMVPAELNQELFDQVFGKDTVKSEEEFRAKIKEGIAVQFEADSNYKFLMDVRDYLTKRVGKLEFPDALLKRIMLLNNEEKGEAFVAENYEKSIEELTWHLIKEQLIAANEIKVEQADVLNMAKEATRLQFAQYGMLNIPEEMLENYAKEMLKKKESVESLVNRAVESKLAAALKEKATLNHKSVTMEE
;
A
#
# COMPACT_ATOMS: atom_id res chain seq x y z
N MET A 1 -35.82 22.95 -0.05
CA MET A 1 -34.36 22.97 0.06
C MET A 1 -33.79 22.28 -1.17
N CYS A 2 -33.09 22.95 -2.06
CA CYS A 2 -32.61 22.35 -3.32
C CYS A 2 -31.30 21.57 -3.10
N SER A 3 -31.39 20.39 -2.56
CA SER A 3 -30.29 19.44 -2.48
C SER A 3 -30.28 18.40 -3.60
N GLU A 4 -31.19 18.52 -4.57
CA GLU A 4 -31.23 17.62 -5.72
C GLU A 4 -30.20 17.99 -6.77
N ILE A 5 -29.58 16.98 -7.38
CA ILE A 5 -28.73 17.09 -8.56
C ILE A 5 -29.57 16.79 -9.80
N THR A 6 -29.46 17.66 -10.81
CA THR A 6 -30.15 17.53 -12.09
C THR A 6 -29.16 17.71 -13.25
N ASN A 7 -29.63 17.54 -14.48
CA ASN A 7 -28.83 17.77 -15.68
C ASN A 7 -28.41 19.23 -15.90
N GLN A 8 -28.95 20.17 -15.12
CA GLN A 8 -28.50 21.55 -15.10
C GLN A 8 -27.26 21.79 -14.23
N ASP A 9 -26.95 20.81 -13.37
CA ASP A 9 -25.79 20.85 -12.51
C ASP A 9 -24.58 20.25 -13.23
N THR A 10 -23.52 21.02 -13.41
CA THR A 10 -22.26 20.57 -14.02
C THR A 10 -21.24 20.32 -12.93
N VAL A 11 -20.70 19.10 -12.89
CA VAL A 11 -19.66 18.70 -11.96
C VAL A 11 -18.50 18.09 -12.74
N ASP A 12 -17.29 18.42 -12.35
CA ASP A 12 -16.09 17.82 -12.92
C ASP A 12 -16.03 16.32 -12.57
N TYR A 13 -15.68 15.51 -13.56
CA TYR A 13 -15.39 14.10 -13.37
C TYR A 13 -14.01 13.77 -13.91
N TYR A 14 -13.14 13.33 -13.00
CA TYR A 14 -11.75 13.02 -13.31
C TYR A 14 -11.61 11.55 -13.66
N THR A 15 -11.07 11.27 -14.87
CA THR A 15 -10.65 9.93 -15.27
C THR A 15 -9.15 9.84 -15.13
N ILE A 16 -8.68 8.92 -14.27
CA ILE A 16 -7.25 8.70 -14.07
C ILE A 16 -6.76 7.72 -15.13
N GLU A 17 -5.80 8.17 -15.95
CA GLU A 17 -5.20 7.34 -16.98
C GLU A 17 -4.28 6.26 -16.36
N VAL A 18 -4.38 5.03 -16.87
CA VAL A 18 -3.47 3.95 -16.51
C VAL A 18 -2.25 4.03 -17.43
N ALA A 19 -1.14 4.57 -16.92
CA ALA A 19 0.12 4.62 -17.65
C ALA A 19 0.71 3.22 -17.85
N ASP A 20 1.37 3.01 -18.99
CA ASP A 20 2.01 1.72 -19.30
C ASP A 20 3.09 1.36 -18.25
N GLU A 21 3.76 2.35 -17.68
CA GLU A 21 4.75 2.18 -16.60
C GLU A 21 4.14 1.54 -15.35
N LEU A 22 2.90 1.84 -15.01
CA LEU A 22 2.20 1.22 -13.88
C LEU A 22 1.94 -0.27 -14.14
N VAL A 23 1.55 -0.60 -15.36
CA VAL A 23 1.36 -1.99 -15.78
C VAL A 23 2.68 -2.76 -15.71
N GLU A 24 3.77 -2.20 -16.23
CA GLU A 24 5.09 -2.83 -16.20
C GLU A 24 5.64 -2.97 -14.76
N GLN A 25 5.39 -2.04 -13.88
CA GLN A 25 5.73 -2.17 -12.46
C GLN A 25 5.00 -3.34 -11.81
N GLN A 26 3.73 -3.55 -12.12
CA GLN A 26 2.96 -4.70 -11.64
C GLN A 26 3.48 -6.01 -12.23
N VAL A 27 3.78 -6.06 -13.52
CA VAL A 27 4.41 -7.22 -14.17
C VAL A 27 5.71 -7.58 -13.47
N LYS A 28 6.56 -6.61 -13.23
CA LYS A 28 7.82 -6.79 -12.51
C LYS A 28 7.61 -7.34 -11.09
N MET A 29 6.63 -6.83 -10.38
CA MET A 29 6.29 -7.31 -9.04
C MET A 29 5.87 -8.79 -9.07
N TYR A 30 5.02 -9.20 -10.01
CA TYR A 30 4.57 -10.58 -10.13
C TYR A 30 5.70 -11.53 -10.54
N THR A 31 6.53 -11.13 -11.51
CA THR A 31 7.69 -11.93 -11.93
C THR A 31 8.72 -12.09 -10.81
N GLN A 32 8.95 -11.06 -10.02
CA GLN A 32 9.86 -11.12 -8.87
C GLN A 32 9.32 -12.02 -7.75
N ARG A 33 8.03 -11.93 -7.43
CA ARG A 33 7.40 -12.78 -6.40
C ARG A 33 7.38 -14.26 -6.77
N ALA A 34 7.14 -14.57 -8.03
CA ALA A 34 7.15 -15.93 -8.54
C ALA A 34 8.56 -16.40 -8.94
N GLY A 35 9.56 -15.55 -8.80
CA GLY A 35 10.94 -15.86 -9.08
C GLY A 35 11.56 -16.87 -8.13
N LYS A 36 12.74 -17.32 -8.46
CA LYS A 36 13.51 -18.25 -7.66
C LYS A 36 14.88 -17.66 -7.32
N TYR A 37 15.54 -18.24 -6.33
CA TYR A 37 16.90 -17.91 -5.95
C TYR A 37 17.82 -19.02 -6.43
N ASP A 38 18.68 -18.71 -7.38
CA ASP A 38 19.70 -19.63 -7.88
C ASP A 38 21.02 -19.41 -7.15
N LYS A 39 21.73 -20.50 -6.84
CA LYS A 39 23.12 -20.44 -6.40
C LYS A 39 24.01 -20.16 -7.58
N VAL A 40 24.90 -19.19 -7.42
CA VAL A 40 25.87 -18.79 -8.46
C VAL A 40 27.28 -18.77 -7.89
N GLU A 41 28.28 -18.85 -8.77
CA GLU A 41 29.69 -18.94 -8.38
C GLU A 41 30.37 -17.58 -8.25
N ALA A 42 29.85 -16.56 -8.93
CA ALA A 42 30.42 -15.21 -8.92
C ALA A 42 29.35 -14.15 -8.66
N TYR A 43 29.71 -13.19 -7.82
CA TYR A 43 28.83 -12.08 -7.44
C TYR A 43 28.61 -11.10 -8.60
N GLU A 44 27.34 -10.77 -8.80
CA GLU A 44 26.90 -9.64 -9.58
C GLU A 44 26.02 -8.70 -8.74
N ASP A 45 25.82 -7.48 -9.23
CA ASP A 45 24.96 -6.51 -8.54
C ASP A 45 23.58 -7.09 -8.20
N LYS A 46 23.07 -6.75 -7.02
CA LYS A 46 21.81 -7.27 -6.41
C LYS A 46 21.85 -8.71 -5.93
N ASP A 47 22.94 -9.43 -6.06
CA ASP A 47 23.08 -10.75 -5.45
C ASP A 47 23.18 -10.64 -3.93
N MET A 48 22.73 -11.69 -3.27
CA MET A 48 22.89 -11.86 -1.83
C MET A 48 24.08 -12.79 -1.57
N ILE A 49 24.93 -12.41 -0.65
CA ILE A 49 26.07 -13.22 -0.22
C ILE A 49 25.90 -13.68 1.22
N LYS A 50 26.30 -14.91 1.46
CA LYS A 50 26.33 -15.53 2.78
C LYS A 50 27.73 -16.04 3.08
N GLY A 51 28.19 -15.83 4.29
CA GLY A 51 29.51 -16.30 4.66
C GLY A 51 29.88 -16.04 6.10
N LEU A 52 31.16 -16.28 6.40
CA LEU A 52 31.75 -16.05 7.71
C LEU A 52 32.32 -14.63 7.79
N LEU A 53 31.76 -13.85 8.71
CA LEU A 53 32.20 -12.50 9.02
C LEU A 53 33.05 -12.51 10.30
N ALA A 54 34.25 -11.99 10.26
CA ALA A 54 35.17 -11.94 11.40
C ALA A 54 35.85 -10.61 11.54
N GLU A 55 35.84 -10.03 12.74
CA GLU A 55 36.55 -8.81 13.08
C GLU A 55 38.08 -9.01 13.00
N LEU A 56 38.76 -8.03 12.41
CA LEU A 56 40.19 -8.02 12.27
C LEU A 56 40.87 -7.07 13.28
N ASP A 57 42.07 -7.43 13.71
CA ASP A 57 42.94 -6.55 14.50
C ASP A 57 43.65 -5.52 13.60
N GLU A 58 44.49 -4.66 14.21
CA GLU A 58 45.23 -3.62 13.51
C GLU A 58 46.24 -4.17 12.51
N ASN A 59 46.68 -5.42 12.66
CA ASN A 59 47.60 -6.11 11.77
C ASN A 59 46.92 -6.88 10.64
N GLY A 60 45.58 -6.86 10.59
CA GLY A 60 44.82 -7.57 9.58
C GLY A 60 44.57 -9.06 9.89
N ASN A 61 44.88 -9.51 11.10
CA ASN A 61 44.62 -10.85 11.58
C ASN A 61 43.25 -10.90 12.26
N THR A 62 42.65 -12.10 12.35
CA THR A 62 41.41 -12.29 13.09
C THR A 62 41.63 -11.86 14.55
N LYS A 63 40.81 -10.92 15.01
CA LYS A 63 40.88 -10.39 16.37
C LYS A 63 40.48 -11.45 17.39
N GLU A 64 41.36 -11.71 18.35
CA GLU A 64 41.06 -12.62 19.45
C GLU A 64 39.93 -12.04 20.32
N GLY A 65 38.91 -12.83 20.53
CA GLY A 65 37.70 -12.39 21.24
C GLY A 65 36.84 -11.36 20.50
N GLY A 66 37.17 -11.09 19.22
CA GLY A 66 36.42 -10.17 18.37
C GLY A 66 35.08 -10.75 17.88
N ILE A 67 34.33 -9.92 17.18
CA ILE A 67 33.03 -10.31 16.63
C ILE A 67 33.23 -11.34 15.52
N GLN A 68 32.50 -12.45 15.60
CA GLN A 68 32.39 -13.45 14.54
C GLN A 68 30.93 -13.78 14.30
N VAL A 69 30.51 -13.79 13.05
CA VAL A 69 29.16 -14.15 12.64
C VAL A 69 29.21 -15.24 11.59
N GLU A 70 28.77 -16.43 11.97
CA GLU A 70 28.61 -17.53 11.04
C GLU A 70 27.32 -17.36 10.25
N GLY A 71 27.34 -17.64 8.96
CA GLY A 71 26.18 -17.49 8.10
C GLY A 71 25.65 -16.07 8.01
N ALA A 72 26.55 -15.10 8.09
CA ALA A 72 26.20 -13.69 7.88
C ALA A 72 25.70 -13.49 6.46
N VAL A 73 24.58 -12.80 6.32
CA VAL A 73 23.92 -12.53 5.04
C VAL A 73 23.96 -11.03 4.79
N MET A 74 24.39 -10.63 3.61
CA MET A 74 24.32 -9.24 3.18
C MET A 74 24.13 -9.09 1.68
N MET A 75 23.65 -7.93 1.28
CA MET A 75 23.54 -7.50 -0.11
C MET A 75 24.43 -6.28 -0.31
N PRO A 76 25.60 -6.41 -0.91
CA PRO A 76 26.51 -5.30 -1.14
C PRO A 76 25.90 -4.12 -1.91
N THR A 77 24.87 -4.37 -2.70
CA THR A 77 24.11 -3.34 -3.41
C THR A 77 23.59 -2.23 -2.49
N TYR A 78 23.27 -2.55 -1.23
CA TYR A 78 22.75 -1.58 -0.25
C TYR A 78 23.86 -0.83 0.51
N MET A 79 25.13 -1.12 0.24
CA MET A 79 26.23 -0.35 0.80
C MET A 79 26.20 1.07 0.24
N LYS A 80 26.41 2.06 1.11
CA LYS A 80 26.36 3.49 0.77
C LYS A 80 27.70 4.05 0.33
N ASN A 81 28.80 3.38 0.68
CA ASN A 81 30.14 3.74 0.27
C ASN A 81 30.55 2.96 -0.97
N ASP A 82 30.83 3.65 -2.06
CA ASP A 82 31.13 3.04 -3.35
C ASP A 82 32.45 2.24 -3.35
N ASP A 83 33.44 2.68 -2.61
CA ASP A 83 34.73 1.98 -2.49
C ASP A 83 34.59 0.65 -1.76
N GLN A 84 33.81 0.63 -0.70
CA GLN A 84 33.50 -0.61 0.04
C GLN A 84 32.63 -1.56 -0.80
N LYS A 85 31.64 -1.03 -1.50
CA LYS A 85 30.79 -1.79 -2.42
C LYS A 85 31.61 -2.44 -3.54
N ALA A 86 32.58 -1.73 -4.10
CA ALA A 86 33.45 -2.21 -5.18
C ALA A 86 34.34 -3.41 -4.77
N ILE A 87 34.63 -3.58 -3.48
CA ILE A 87 35.38 -4.74 -2.97
C ILE A 87 34.73 -6.06 -3.35
N PHE A 88 33.42 -6.07 -3.43
CA PHE A 88 32.62 -7.28 -3.73
C PHE A 88 32.49 -7.55 -5.23
N ASN A 89 32.86 -6.63 -6.10
CA ASN A 89 32.78 -6.82 -7.54
C ASN A 89 33.57 -8.04 -7.99
N GLY A 90 32.89 -8.97 -8.65
CA GLY A 90 33.53 -10.19 -9.17
C GLY A 90 33.97 -11.18 -8.08
N ALA A 91 33.54 -11.01 -6.84
CA ALA A 91 33.81 -11.94 -5.77
C ALA A 91 33.27 -13.34 -6.10
N LYS A 92 33.99 -14.37 -5.73
CA LYS A 92 33.61 -15.77 -5.98
C LYS A 92 33.41 -16.51 -4.67
N VAL A 93 32.69 -17.62 -4.75
CA VAL A 93 32.59 -18.56 -3.63
C VAL A 93 33.99 -18.98 -3.17
N ASN A 94 34.21 -19.02 -1.88
CA ASN A 94 35.49 -19.25 -1.16
C ASN A 94 36.44 -18.06 -1.14
N ASP A 95 36.17 -16.96 -1.78
CA ASP A 95 36.97 -15.74 -1.63
C ASP A 95 36.88 -15.20 -0.21
N VAL A 96 38.00 -14.63 0.27
CA VAL A 96 38.07 -13.89 1.52
C VAL A 96 38.29 -12.41 1.19
N LEU A 97 37.28 -11.61 1.53
CA LEU A 97 37.28 -10.16 1.28
C LEU A 97 37.47 -9.41 2.58
N VAL A 98 38.19 -8.30 2.52
CA VAL A 98 38.37 -7.39 3.66
C VAL A 98 37.63 -6.09 3.38
N PHE A 99 36.74 -5.72 4.25
CA PHE A 99 35.96 -4.50 4.13
C PHE A 99 35.70 -3.87 5.51
N ASN A 100 35.27 -2.63 5.52
CA ASN A 100 34.89 -1.92 6.74
C ASN A 100 33.37 -1.76 6.82
N PRO A 101 32.69 -2.54 7.66
CA PRO A 101 31.21 -2.47 7.76
C PRO A 101 30.68 -1.09 8.17
N ALA A 102 31.32 -0.42 9.12
CA ALA A 102 30.92 0.91 9.55
C ALA A 102 30.94 1.91 8.40
N THR A 103 32.04 1.91 7.61
CA THR A 103 32.15 2.75 6.41
C THR A 103 31.18 2.32 5.32
N ALA A 104 31.03 1.03 5.08
CA ALA A 104 30.18 0.48 4.04
C ALA A 104 28.70 0.90 4.19
N PHE A 105 28.20 0.90 5.42
CA PHE A 105 26.82 1.24 5.74
C PHE A 105 26.63 2.61 6.40
N ASP A 106 27.62 3.48 6.28
CA ASP A 106 27.58 4.86 6.79
C ASP A 106 27.14 4.95 8.26
N ASN A 107 27.70 4.07 9.09
CA ASN A 107 27.40 3.97 10.52
C ASN A 107 25.92 3.74 10.86
N ASN A 108 25.13 3.17 9.96
CA ASN A 108 23.72 2.87 10.21
C ASN A 108 23.59 1.82 11.32
N GLU A 109 23.06 2.23 12.47
CA GLU A 109 22.96 1.39 13.65
C GLU A 109 22.08 0.14 13.42
N ALA A 110 20.96 0.30 12.70
CA ALA A 110 20.03 -0.79 12.45
C ALA A 110 20.65 -1.86 11.55
N GLU A 111 21.29 -1.45 10.45
CA GLU A 111 21.95 -2.37 9.51
C GLU A 111 23.15 -3.06 10.15
N LEU A 112 23.99 -2.32 10.86
CA LEU A 112 25.19 -2.85 11.50
C LEU A 112 24.87 -3.76 12.69
N SER A 113 23.91 -3.41 13.52
CA SER A 113 23.48 -4.29 14.63
C SER A 113 22.92 -5.61 14.13
N SER A 114 22.17 -5.58 13.04
CA SER A 114 21.63 -6.78 12.39
C SER A 114 22.72 -7.65 11.76
N LEU A 115 23.64 -7.04 11.02
CA LEU A 115 24.73 -7.75 10.34
C LEU A 115 25.72 -8.38 11.33
N LEU A 116 26.14 -7.60 12.32
CA LEU A 116 27.17 -7.98 13.29
C LEU A 116 26.61 -8.77 14.48
N LYS A 117 25.28 -8.89 14.59
CA LYS A 117 24.60 -9.57 15.71
C LYS A 117 24.96 -8.97 17.07
N ILE A 118 25.05 -7.65 17.14
CA ILE A 118 25.34 -6.87 18.35
C ILE A 118 24.20 -5.91 18.67
N LYS A 119 24.23 -5.34 19.88
CA LYS A 119 23.26 -4.32 20.29
C LYS A 119 23.55 -2.99 19.58
N LYS A 120 22.53 -2.17 19.39
CA LYS A 120 22.66 -0.85 18.75
C LYS A 120 23.67 0.05 19.46
N GLU A 121 23.73 -0.01 20.79
CA GLU A 121 24.66 0.76 21.61
C GLU A 121 26.12 0.38 21.38
N GLU A 122 26.39 -0.85 20.95
CA GLU A 122 27.74 -1.38 20.69
C GLU A 122 28.25 -1.02 19.30
N VAL A 123 27.38 -0.60 18.38
CA VAL A 123 27.73 -0.28 16.99
C VAL A 123 28.78 0.84 16.89
N ALA A 124 28.67 1.85 17.74
CA ALA A 124 29.61 3.00 17.74
C ALA A 124 31.06 2.61 18.04
N ASP A 125 31.27 1.50 18.73
CA ASP A 125 32.61 1.00 19.10
C ASP A 125 33.27 0.14 18.01
N VAL A 126 32.49 -0.27 17.00
CA VAL A 126 32.96 -1.13 15.90
C VAL A 126 33.36 -0.26 14.70
N LYS A 127 34.65 0.00 14.54
CA LYS A 127 35.21 0.88 13.49
C LYS A 127 36.22 0.22 12.58
N GLY A 128 36.65 -0.98 12.92
CA GLY A 128 37.69 -1.69 12.23
C GLY A 128 37.21 -2.48 11.01
N ASN A 129 38.20 -3.07 10.35
CA ASN A 129 37.94 -3.95 9.21
C ASN A 129 37.52 -5.33 9.66
N PHE A 130 36.75 -5.97 8.80
CA PHE A 130 36.31 -7.35 8.93
C PHE A 130 36.72 -8.16 7.70
N SER A 131 37.00 -9.44 7.88
CA SER A 131 37.04 -10.40 6.79
C SER A 131 35.66 -10.98 6.53
N PHE A 132 35.36 -11.22 5.28
CA PHE A 132 34.18 -11.95 4.85
C PHE A 132 34.59 -13.10 3.94
N GLN A 133 34.43 -14.34 4.42
CA GLN A 133 34.66 -15.51 3.61
C GLN A 133 33.34 -15.91 2.93
N VAL A 134 33.29 -15.79 1.63
CA VAL A 134 32.09 -16.09 0.84
C VAL A 134 31.85 -17.59 0.79
N GLU A 135 30.73 -18.03 1.35
CA GLU A 135 30.33 -19.44 1.35
C GLU A 135 29.27 -19.71 0.27
N GLU A 136 28.38 -18.78 0.06
CA GLU A 136 27.27 -18.93 -0.90
C GLU A 136 26.90 -17.58 -1.50
N ILE A 137 26.61 -17.59 -2.78
CA ILE A 137 26.08 -16.44 -3.51
C ILE A 137 24.75 -16.88 -4.13
N THR A 138 23.68 -16.12 -3.89
CA THR A 138 22.36 -16.39 -4.46
C THR A 138 21.89 -15.21 -5.30
N ARG A 139 21.28 -15.53 -6.43
CA ARG A 139 20.75 -14.55 -7.37
C ARG A 139 19.25 -14.75 -7.52
N MET A 140 18.50 -13.68 -7.34
CA MET A 140 17.07 -13.69 -7.63
C MET A 140 16.86 -13.67 -9.14
N VAL A 141 16.22 -14.71 -9.66
CA VAL A 141 15.85 -14.84 -11.06
C VAL A 141 14.34 -14.66 -11.18
N PRO A 142 13.87 -13.58 -11.80
CA PRO A 142 12.44 -13.38 -12.03
C PRO A 142 11.83 -14.53 -12.80
N ALA A 143 10.56 -14.84 -12.52
CA ALA A 143 9.82 -15.80 -13.31
C ALA A 143 9.63 -15.30 -14.75
N GLU A 144 9.57 -16.22 -15.69
CA GLU A 144 9.24 -15.92 -17.08
C GLU A 144 7.75 -15.60 -17.21
N LEU A 145 7.40 -14.80 -18.21
CA LEU A 145 6.02 -14.53 -18.60
C LEU A 145 5.50 -15.73 -19.41
N ASN A 146 5.05 -16.74 -18.70
CA ASN A 146 4.56 -18.00 -19.25
C ASN A 146 3.23 -18.41 -18.62
N GLN A 147 2.65 -19.51 -19.11
CA GLN A 147 1.36 -19.98 -18.64
C GLN A 147 1.34 -20.30 -17.15
N GLU A 148 2.44 -20.81 -16.60
CA GLU A 148 2.53 -21.11 -15.16
C GLU A 148 2.35 -19.84 -14.31
N LEU A 149 3.02 -18.75 -14.69
CA LEU A 149 2.86 -17.45 -14.02
C LEU A 149 1.43 -16.92 -14.18
N PHE A 150 0.87 -16.99 -15.37
CA PHE A 150 -0.49 -16.52 -15.64
C PHE A 150 -1.52 -17.26 -14.80
N ASP A 151 -1.40 -18.58 -14.70
CA ASP A 151 -2.27 -19.42 -13.88
C ASP A 151 -2.13 -19.15 -12.40
N GLN A 152 -0.91 -18.88 -11.95
CA GLN A 152 -0.61 -18.55 -10.55
C GLN A 152 -1.24 -17.22 -10.14
N VAL A 153 -1.19 -16.22 -11.01
CA VAL A 153 -1.68 -14.87 -10.73
C VAL A 153 -3.20 -14.74 -10.89
N PHE A 154 -3.76 -15.23 -12.00
CA PHE A 154 -5.16 -15.02 -12.35
C PHE A 154 -6.03 -16.29 -12.34
N GLY A 155 -5.46 -17.44 -12.05
CA GLY A 155 -6.14 -18.72 -12.10
C GLY A 155 -5.93 -19.47 -13.39
N LYS A 156 -6.12 -20.78 -13.31
CA LYS A 156 -5.85 -21.71 -14.41
C LYS A 156 -6.65 -21.33 -15.66
N ASP A 157 -5.96 -21.27 -16.78
CA ASP A 157 -6.51 -21.03 -18.11
C ASP A 157 -7.31 -19.72 -18.30
N THR A 158 -7.16 -18.78 -17.38
CA THR A 158 -7.85 -17.47 -17.45
C THR A 158 -7.15 -16.52 -18.42
N VAL A 159 -5.82 -16.50 -18.40
CA VAL A 159 -4.96 -15.68 -19.26
C VAL A 159 -4.03 -16.58 -20.05
N LYS A 160 -3.90 -16.36 -21.35
CA LYS A 160 -3.18 -17.27 -22.26
C LYS A 160 -2.02 -16.63 -23.02
N SER A 161 -1.82 -15.32 -22.88
CA SER A 161 -0.73 -14.59 -23.54
C SER A 161 -0.21 -13.46 -22.67
N GLU A 162 0.99 -12.97 -22.98
CA GLU A 162 1.57 -11.78 -22.32
C GLU A 162 0.68 -10.54 -22.53
N GLU A 163 0.09 -10.40 -23.70
CA GLU A 163 -0.82 -9.31 -24.03
C GLU A 163 -2.07 -9.35 -23.15
N GLU A 164 -2.70 -10.52 -23.03
CA GLU A 164 -3.84 -10.73 -22.14
C GLU A 164 -3.48 -10.50 -20.65
N PHE A 165 -2.29 -10.91 -20.24
CA PHE A 165 -1.78 -10.71 -18.89
C PHE A 165 -1.67 -9.21 -18.54
N ARG A 166 -1.06 -8.42 -19.43
CA ARG A 166 -0.96 -6.97 -19.27
C ARG A 166 -2.33 -6.28 -19.32
N ALA A 167 -3.19 -6.72 -20.23
CA ALA A 167 -4.55 -6.18 -20.35
C ALA A 167 -5.36 -6.42 -19.06
N LYS A 168 -5.24 -7.58 -18.46
CA LYS A 168 -5.92 -7.92 -17.21
C LYS A 168 -5.39 -7.12 -16.00
N ILE A 169 -4.09 -6.89 -15.95
CA ILE A 169 -3.47 -6.02 -14.97
C ILE A 169 -3.98 -4.59 -15.13
N LYS A 170 -3.99 -4.07 -16.34
CA LYS A 170 -4.49 -2.73 -16.68
C LYS A 170 -5.94 -2.55 -16.28
N GLU A 171 -6.78 -3.55 -16.56
CA GLU A 171 -8.19 -3.58 -16.15
C GLU A 171 -8.34 -3.47 -14.63
N GLY A 172 -7.56 -4.23 -13.87
CA GLY A 172 -7.57 -4.18 -12.40
C GLY A 172 -7.17 -2.80 -11.84
N ILE A 173 -6.15 -2.17 -12.42
CA ILE A 173 -5.74 -0.81 -12.06
C ILE A 173 -6.84 0.21 -12.42
N ALA A 174 -7.44 0.07 -13.59
CA ALA A 174 -8.53 0.95 -14.04
C ALA A 174 -9.75 0.88 -13.11
N VAL A 175 -10.12 -0.30 -12.64
CA VAL A 175 -11.21 -0.47 -11.65
C VAL A 175 -10.89 0.26 -10.35
N GLN A 176 -9.67 0.18 -9.85
CA GLN A 176 -9.25 0.91 -8.65
C GLN A 176 -9.29 2.43 -8.88
N PHE A 177 -8.82 2.90 -10.02
CA PHE A 177 -8.84 4.32 -10.37
C PHE A 177 -10.26 4.84 -10.56
N GLU A 178 -11.16 4.03 -11.09
CA GLU A 178 -12.59 4.39 -11.19
C GLU A 178 -13.21 4.59 -9.80
N ALA A 179 -12.88 3.74 -8.84
CA ALA A 179 -13.34 3.90 -7.45
C ALA A 179 -12.83 5.23 -6.84
N ASP A 180 -11.57 5.58 -7.08
CA ASP A 180 -10.98 6.85 -6.65
C ASP A 180 -11.65 8.05 -7.33
N SER A 181 -11.92 7.94 -8.63
CA SER A 181 -12.63 8.97 -9.40
C SER A 181 -14.06 9.18 -8.90
N ASN A 182 -14.76 8.11 -8.58
CA ASN A 182 -16.12 8.18 -8.03
C ASN A 182 -16.14 8.80 -6.63
N TYR A 183 -15.16 8.49 -5.81
CA TYR A 183 -15.00 9.13 -4.50
C TYR A 183 -14.75 10.63 -4.62
N LYS A 184 -13.82 11.04 -5.48
CA LYS A 184 -13.54 12.46 -5.77
C LYS A 184 -14.80 13.19 -6.27
N PHE A 185 -15.52 12.58 -7.19
CA PHE A 185 -16.77 13.12 -7.70
C PHE A 185 -17.80 13.36 -6.58
N LEU A 186 -17.96 12.40 -5.68
CA LEU A 186 -18.88 12.53 -4.54
C LEU A 186 -18.45 13.68 -3.62
N MET A 187 -17.16 13.85 -3.39
CA MET A 187 -16.64 14.96 -2.59
C MET A 187 -16.85 16.31 -3.28
N ASP A 188 -16.68 16.39 -4.59
CA ASP A 188 -16.96 17.60 -5.35
C ASP A 188 -18.47 17.94 -5.36
N VAL A 189 -19.34 16.95 -5.42
CA VAL A 189 -20.79 17.13 -5.24
C VAL A 189 -21.11 17.63 -3.83
N ARG A 190 -20.45 17.07 -2.81
CA ARG A 190 -20.57 17.54 -1.42
C ARG A 190 -20.28 19.04 -1.33
N ASP A 191 -19.12 19.46 -1.84
CA ASP A 191 -18.70 20.86 -1.79
C ASP A 191 -19.65 21.78 -2.57
N TYR A 192 -20.05 21.33 -3.75
CA TYR A 192 -21.00 22.05 -4.59
C TYR A 192 -22.36 22.26 -3.89
N LEU A 193 -22.94 21.20 -3.33
CA LEU A 193 -24.23 21.26 -2.67
C LEU A 193 -24.16 22.01 -1.34
N THR A 194 -23.09 21.84 -0.58
CA THR A 194 -22.89 22.59 0.67
C THR A 194 -22.85 24.09 0.42
N LYS A 195 -22.17 24.54 -0.64
CA LYS A 195 -22.16 25.93 -1.04
C LYS A 195 -23.55 26.41 -1.49
N ARG A 196 -24.30 25.59 -2.24
CA ARG A 196 -25.65 25.93 -2.71
C ARG A 196 -26.65 26.04 -1.57
N VAL A 197 -26.61 25.11 -0.62
CA VAL A 197 -27.48 25.12 0.58
C VAL A 197 -27.16 26.29 1.50
N GLY A 198 -25.89 26.66 1.57
CA GLY A 198 -25.42 27.72 2.45
C GLY A 198 -25.41 27.34 3.91
N LYS A 199 -25.32 28.33 4.78
CA LYS A 199 -25.25 28.12 6.22
C LYS A 199 -26.63 27.71 6.76
N LEU A 200 -26.69 26.55 7.39
CA LEU A 200 -27.86 26.09 8.13
C LEU A 200 -27.82 26.60 9.57
N GLU A 201 -29.00 26.86 10.13
CA GLU A 201 -29.13 27.20 11.54
C GLU A 201 -29.27 25.93 12.37
N PHE A 202 -28.41 25.80 13.37
CA PHE A 202 -28.42 24.68 14.31
C PHE A 202 -28.58 25.16 15.75
N PRO A 203 -29.10 24.33 16.65
CA PRO A 203 -29.13 24.64 18.07
C PRO A 203 -27.74 24.48 18.70
N ASP A 204 -26.83 25.41 18.41
CA ASP A 204 -25.42 25.33 18.72
C ASP A 204 -25.11 25.00 20.19
N ALA A 205 -25.85 25.63 21.13
CA ALA A 205 -25.64 25.39 22.57
C ALA A 205 -25.93 23.91 22.93
N LEU A 206 -26.99 23.35 22.37
CA LEU A 206 -27.35 21.93 22.59
C LEU A 206 -26.33 21.00 21.96
N LEU A 207 -25.93 21.26 20.73
CA LEU A 207 -24.97 20.41 20.01
C LEU A 207 -23.58 20.45 20.66
N LYS A 208 -23.12 21.60 21.12
CA LYS A 208 -21.85 21.71 21.86
C LYS A 208 -21.91 20.93 23.18
N ARG A 209 -23.06 20.98 23.88
CA ARG A 209 -23.27 20.19 25.10
C ARG A 209 -23.25 18.69 24.84
N ILE A 210 -23.90 18.24 23.78
CA ILE A 210 -23.90 16.82 23.36
C ILE A 210 -22.47 16.39 23.01
N MET A 211 -21.75 17.21 22.25
CA MET A 211 -20.37 16.93 21.87
C MET A 211 -19.45 16.82 23.09
N LEU A 212 -19.63 17.70 24.08
CA LEU A 212 -18.90 17.65 25.34
C LEU A 212 -19.19 16.36 26.11
N LEU A 213 -20.48 15.99 26.25
CA LEU A 213 -20.89 14.75 26.92
C LEU A 213 -20.29 13.50 26.27
N ASN A 214 -20.22 13.49 24.96
CA ASN A 214 -19.63 12.37 24.21
C ASN A 214 -18.09 12.35 24.26
N ASN A 215 -17.44 13.42 24.73
CA ASN A 215 -16.00 13.58 24.77
C ASN A 215 -15.55 14.19 26.11
N GLU A 216 -16.12 13.75 27.22
CA GLU A 216 -15.84 14.30 28.55
C GLU A 216 -14.35 14.34 28.89
N GLU A 217 -13.61 13.30 28.50
CA GLU A 217 -12.16 13.20 28.72
C GLU A 217 -11.35 14.28 28.00
N LYS A 218 -11.88 14.80 26.88
CA LYS A 218 -11.19 15.79 26.04
C LYS A 218 -11.53 17.24 26.40
N GLY A 219 -12.63 17.45 27.11
CA GLY A 219 -13.02 18.75 27.68
C GLY A 219 -13.51 19.80 26.66
N GLU A 220 -13.75 21.00 27.18
CA GLU A 220 -14.32 22.12 26.40
C GLU A 220 -13.40 22.62 25.28
N ALA A 221 -12.09 22.55 25.44
CA ALA A 221 -11.14 22.96 24.44
C ALA A 221 -11.29 22.14 23.16
N PHE A 222 -11.52 20.83 23.27
CA PHE A 222 -11.78 19.95 22.16
C PHE A 222 -13.07 20.34 21.40
N VAL A 223 -14.12 20.69 22.14
CA VAL A 223 -15.39 21.13 21.55
C VAL A 223 -15.19 22.45 20.80
N ALA A 224 -14.50 23.41 21.37
CA ALA A 224 -14.23 24.69 20.73
C ALA A 224 -13.44 24.56 19.44
N GLU A 225 -12.47 23.65 19.42
CA GLU A 225 -11.60 23.41 18.24
C GLU A 225 -12.30 22.64 17.13
N ASN A 226 -13.19 21.70 17.47
CA ASN A 226 -13.77 20.75 16.52
C ASN A 226 -15.24 21.01 16.16
N TYR A 227 -15.90 21.98 16.81
CA TYR A 227 -17.32 22.21 16.61
C TYR A 227 -17.69 22.60 15.18
N GLU A 228 -16.96 23.55 14.59
CA GLU A 228 -17.22 23.99 13.20
C GLU A 228 -17.13 22.82 12.22
N LYS A 229 -16.11 21.99 12.36
CA LYS A 229 -15.95 20.79 11.52
C LYS A 229 -17.10 19.80 11.73
N SER A 230 -17.56 19.63 12.95
CA SER A 230 -18.71 18.76 13.25
C SER A 230 -19.99 19.29 12.61
N ILE A 231 -20.17 20.60 12.54
CA ILE A 231 -21.32 21.23 11.85
C ILE A 231 -21.24 21.04 10.34
N GLU A 232 -20.06 21.13 9.74
CA GLU A 232 -19.87 20.83 8.31
C GLU A 232 -20.22 19.37 7.99
N GLU A 233 -19.77 18.43 8.83
CA GLU A 233 -20.10 17.01 8.69
C GLU A 233 -21.59 16.74 8.87
N LEU A 234 -22.24 17.39 9.84
CA LEU A 234 -23.66 17.27 10.04
C LEU A 234 -24.45 17.84 8.86
N THR A 235 -24.03 18.97 8.33
CA THR A 235 -24.64 19.58 7.12
C THR A 235 -24.57 18.61 5.96
N TRP A 236 -23.41 18.04 5.72
CA TRP A 236 -23.23 17.03 4.65
C TRP A 236 -24.11 15.79 4.89
N HIS A 237 -24.16 15.32 6.13
CA HIS A 237 -25.00 14.17 6.48
C HIS A 237 -26.48 14.41 6.13
N LEU A 238 -27.00 15.58 6.48
CA LEU A 238 -28.39 15.95 6.15
C LEU A 238 -28.64 16.07 4.64
N ILE A 239 -27.69 16.66 3.90
CA ILE A 239 -27.76 16.73 2.43
C ILE A 239 -27.73 15.30 1.84
N LYS A 240 -26.82 14.46 2.32
CA LYS A 240 -26.68 13.08 1.86
C LYS A 240 -27.94 12.26 2.10
N GLU A 241 -28.60 12.40 3.24
CA GLU A 241 -29.86 11.73 3.50
C GLU A 241 -30.98 12.14 2.52
N GLN A 242 -31.04 13.43 2.18
CA GLN A 242 -32.01 13.88 1.17
C GLN A 242 -31.68 13.34 -0.23
N LEU A 243 -30.41 13.28 -0.60
CA LEU A 243 -29.99 12.68 -1.87
C LEU A 243 -30.30 11.18 -1.93
N ILE A 244 -30.09 10.46 -0.84
CA ILE A 244 -30.42 9.04 -0.72
C ILE A 244 -31.92 8.84 -0.94
N ALA A 245 -32.75 9.63 -0.29
CA ALA A 245 -34.21 9.56 -0.44
C ALA A 245 -34.67 9.93 -1.85
N ALA A 246 -34.13 11.02 -2.42
CA ALA A 246 -34.49 11.49 -3.76
C ALA A 246 -34.05 10.54 -4.89
N ASN A 247 -33.01 9.75 -4.67
CA ASN A 247 -32.52 8.77 -5.63
C ASN A 247 -32.94 7.34 -5.29
N GLU A 248 -33.80 7.16 -4.30
CA GLU A 248 -34.30 5.85 -3.86
C GLU A 248 -33.19 4.82 -3.59
N ILE A 249 -32.07 5.30 -3.04
CA ILE A 249 -30.92 4.46 -2.74
C ILE A 249 -31.26 3.49 -1.61
N LYS A 250 -31.12 2.20 -1.90
CA LYS A 250 -31.33 1.11 -0.93
C LYS A 250 -30.08 0.24 -0.91
N VAL A 251 -29.62 -0.08 0.28
CA VAL A 251 -28.52 -1.02 0.52
C VAL A 251 -29.08 -2.28 1.13
N GLU A 252 -28.89 -3.39 0.45
CA GLU A 252 -29.32 -4.71 0.87
C GLU A 252 -28.15 -5.47 1.51
N GLN A 253 -28.43 -6.58 2.18
CA GLN A 253 -27.38 -7.43 2.76
C GLN A 253 -26.39 -7.94 1.72
N ALA A 254 -26.85 -8.22 0.50
CA ALA A 254 -25.99 -8.62 -0.60
C ALA A 254 -24.99 -7.53 -0.99
N ASP A 255 -25.37 -6.27 -0.95
CA ASP A 255 -24.47 -5.14 -1.25
C ASP A 255 -23.36 -5.03 -0.20
N VAL A 256 -23.72 -5.19 1.07
CA VAL A 256 -22.76 -5.16 2.18
C VAL A 256 -21.80 -6.34 2.12
N LEU A 257 -22.30 -7.52 1.81
CA LEU A 257 -21.47 -8.71 1.61
C LEU A 257 -20.49 -8.52 0.44
N ASN A 258 -20.94 -7.96 -0.66
CA ASN A 258 -20.10 -7.67 -1.82
C ASN A 258 -19.01 -6.64 -1.47
N MET A 259 -19.35 -5.59 -0.72
CA MET A 259 -18.34 -4.63 -0.20
C MET A 259 -17.31 -5.31 0.70
N ALA A 260 -17.74 -6.22 1.56
CA ALA A 260 -16.85 -7.00 2.41
C ALA A 260 -15.92 -7.92 1.60
N LYS A 261 -16.44 -8.54 0.55
CA LYS A 261 -15.64 -9.35 -0.39
C LYS A 261 -14.59 -8.50 -1.12
N GLU A 262 -14.98 -7.33 -1.61
CA GLU A 262 -14.05 -6.39 -2.27
C GLU A 262 -12.94 -5.92 -1.30
N ALA A 263 -13.29 -5.57 -0.08
CA ALA A 263 -12.33 -5.20 0.95
C ALA A 263 -11.36 -6.36 1.25
N THR A 264 -11.87 -7.59 1.29
CA THR A 264 -11.08 -8.80 1.48
C THR A 264 -10.14 -9.03 0.30
N ARG A 265 -10.61 -8.90 -0.93
CA ARG A 265 -9.76 -9.01 -2.14
C ARG A 265 -8.61 -8.02 -2.12
N LEU A 266 -8.89 -6.76 -1.79
CA LEU A 266 -7.86 -5.72 -1.69
C LEU A 266 -6.83 -6.05 -0.60
N GLN A 267 -7.27 -6.55 0.54
CA GLN A 267 -6.38 -6.95 1.63
C GLN A 267 -5.45 -8.10 1.22
N PHE A 268 -5.99 -9.13 0.59
CA PHE A 268 -5.19 -10.25 0.08
C PHE A 268 -4.28 -9.85 -1.08
N ALA A 269 -4.71 -8.92 -1.93
CA ALA A 269 -3.90 -8.39 -3.03
C ALA A 269 -2.61 -7.71 -2.53
N GLN A 270 -2.65 -7.05 -1.36
CA GLN A 270 -1.46 -6.47 -0.72
C GLN A 270 -0.40 -7.53 -0.39
N TYR A 271 -0.81 -8.78 -0.16
CA TYR A 271 0.07 -9.92 0.05
C TYR A 271 0.36 -10.72 -1.23
N GLY A 272 -0.04 -10.21 -2.40
CA GLY A 272 0.15 -10.86 -3.69
C GLY A 272 -0.80 -12.02 -4.00
N MET A 273 -1.85 -12.18 -3.20
CA MET A 273 -2.86 -13.22 -3.38
C MET A 273 -4.04 -12.66 -4.18
N LEU A 274 -4.01 -12.83 -5.51
CA LEU A 274 -5.05 -12.32 -6.41
C LEU A 274 -6.09 -13.38 -6.80
N ASN A 275 -5.74 -14.65 -6.72
CA ASN A 275 -6.63 -15.75 -7.06
C ASN A 275 -7.11 -16.46 -5.80
N ILE A 276 -8.14 -15.90 -5.17
CA ILE A 276 -8.72 -16.43 -3.95
C ILE A 276 -10.01 -17.14 -4.30
N PRO A 277 -10.20 -18.40 -3.83
CA PRO A 277 -11.47 -19.11 -4.03
C PRO A 277 -12.65 -18.32 -3.45
N GLU A 278 -13.76 -18.29 -4.17
CA GLU A 278 -14.96 -17.53 -3.80
C GLU A 278 -15.49 -17.92 -2.40
N GLU A 279 -15.44 -19.19 -2.08
CA GLU A 279 -15.83 -19.69 -0.75
C GLU A 279 -14.98 -19.10 0.38
N MET A 280 -13.65 -18.97 0.15
CA MET A 280 -12.75 -18.35 1.10
C MET A 280 -13.05 -16.87 1.27
N LEU A 281 -13.27 -16.14 0.17
CA LEU A 281 -13.66 -14.72 0.21
C LEU A 281 -14.96 -14.53 0.99
N GLU A 282 -15.95 -15.37 0.75
CA GLU A 282 -17.24 -15.30 1.43
C GLU A 282 -17.09 -15.57 2.94
N ASN A 283 -16.29 -16.54 3.33
CA ASN A 283 -16.04 -16.84 4.74
C ASN A 283 -15.33 -15.69 5.45
N TYR A 284 -14.29 -15.10 4.86
CA TYR A 284 -13.61 -13.92 5.41
C TYR A 284 -14.54 -12.71 5.48
N ALA A 285 -15.35 -12.48 4.44
CA ALA A 285 -16.32 -11.41 4.42
C ALA A 285 -17.38 -11.56 5.54
N LYS A 286 -17.88 -12.77 5.74
CA LYS A 286 -18.83 -13.08 6.83
C LYS A 286 -18.20 -12.85 8.21
N GLU A 287 -16.92 -13.19 8.41
CA GLU A 287 -16.20 -12.90 9.64
C GLU A 287 -16.05 -11.38 9.87
N MET A 288 -15.73 -10.63 8.83
CA MET A 288 -15.68 -9.17 8.87
C MET A 288 -17.01 -8.55 9.30
N LEU A 289 -18.13 -9.10 8.83
CA LEU A 289 -19.49 -8.64 9.13
C LEU A 289 -19.97 -8.96 10.56
N LYS A 290 -19.22 -9.73 11.33
CA LYS A 290 -19.53 -9.95 12.75
C LYS A 290 -19.19 -8.75 13.63
N LYS A 291 -18.34 -7.85 13.14
CA LYS A 291 -17.92 -6.64 13.86
C LYS A 291 -18.83 -5.47 13.48
N LYS A 292 -19.53 -4.90 14.46
CA LYS A 292 -20.48 -3.80 14.25
C LYS A 292 -19.85 -2.60 13.51
N GLU A 293 -18.67 -2.19 13.93
CA GLU A 293 -17.95 -1.07 13.32
C GLU A 293 -17.61 -1.32 11.84
N SER A 294 -17.25 -2.56 11.50
CA SER A 294 -17.00 -2.95 10.11
C SER A 294 -18.27 -2.91 9.27
N VAL A 295 -19.38 -3.36 9.83
CA VAL A 295 -20.70 -3.32 9.15
C VAL A 295 -21.09 -1.88 8.86
N GLU A 296 -21.02 -0.98 9.84
CA GLU A 296 -21.35 0.44 9.68
C GLU A 296 -20.50 1.10 8.59
N SER A 297 -19.21 0.85 8.58
CA SER A 297 -18.29 1.35 7.55
C SER A 297 -18.63 0.81 6.17
N LEU A 298 -18.90 -0.49 6.04
CA LEU A 298 -19.22 -1.13 4.76
C LEU A 298 -20.57 -0.68 4.22
N VAL A 299 -21.58 -0.52 5.09
CA VAL A 299 -22.89 0.04 4.71
C VAL A 299 -22.73 1.45 4.17
N ASN A 300 -21.98 2.30 4.86
CA ASN A 300 -21.73 3.67 4.42
C ASN A 300 -21.02 3.71 3.06
N ARG A 301 -20.02 2.87 2.84
CA ARG A 301 -19.33 2.75 1.54
C ARG A 301 -20.27 2.26 0.44
N ALA A 302 -21.15 1.30 0.73
CA ALA A 302 -22.14 0.82 -0.24
C ALA A 302 -23.15 1.91 -0.61
N VAL A 303 -23.63 2.69 0.36
CA VAL A 303 -24.49 3.86 0.15
C VAL A 303 -23.80 4.87 -0.74
N GLU A 304 -22.58 5.25 -0.42
CA GLU A 304 -21.81 6.26 -1.16
C GLU A 304 -21.50 5.81 -2.59
N SER A 305 -21.19 4.54 -2.79
CA SER A 305 -20.98 3.95 -4.12
C SER A 305 -22.25 4.02 -4.99
N LYS A 306 -23.38 3.62 -4.45
CA LYS A 306 -24.67 3.69 -5.17
C LYS A 306 -25.12 5.13 -5.42
N LEU A 307 -24.90 6.01 -4.46
CA LEU A 307 -25.22 7.42 -4.59
C LEU A 307 -24.36 8.08 -5.67
N ALA A 308 -23.07 7.85 -5.68
CA ALA A 308 -22.16 8.38 -6.72
C ALA A 308 -22.60 7.92 -8.12
N ALA A 309 -22.95 6.65 -8.29
CA ALA A 309 -23.44 6.12 -9.56
C ALA A 309 -24.75 6.81 -10.00
N ALA A 310 -25.71 6.97 -9.11
CA ALA A 310 -26.97 7.63 -9.41
C ALA A 310 -26.79 9.13 -9.76
N LEU A 311 -25.94 9.83 -9.04
CA LEU A 311 -25.67 11.25 -9.30
C LEU A 311 -24.88 11.48 -10.59
N LYS A 312 -23.99 10.57 -10.97
CA LYS A 312 -23.29 10.60 -12.27
C LYS A 312 -24.26 10.52 -13.45
N GLU A 313 -25.33 9.74 -13.32
CA GLU A 313 -26.34 9.65 -14.38
C GLU A 313 -27.20 10.91 -14.51
N LYS A 314 -27.42 11.64 -13.41
CA LYS A 314 -28.27 12.82 -13.37
C LYS A 314 -27.56 14.12 -13.69
N ALA A 315 -26.33 14.27 -13.25
CA ALA A 315 -25.52 15.47 -13.46
C ALA A 315 -24.97 15.55 -14.89
N THR A 316 -24.69 16.76 -15.36
CA THR A 316 -23.83 16.96 -16.52
C THR A 316 -22.39 16.87 -16.07
N LEU A 317 -21.64 15.92 -16.61
CA LEU A 317 -20.24 15.69 -16.25
C LEU A 317 -19.31 16.47 -17.18
N ASN A 318 -18.42 17.25 -16.59
CA ASN A 318 -17.30 17.85 -17.31
C ASN A 318 -16.10 16.89 -17.16
N HIS A 319 -15.88 16.05 -18.16
CA HIS A 319 -14.84 15.05 -18.16
C HIS A 319 -13.44 15.66 -18.27
N LYS A 320 -12.57 15.30 -17.33
CA LYS A 320 -11.15 15.67 -17.31
C LYS A 320 -10.31 14.42 -17.19
N SER A 321 -9.32 14.27 -18.06
CA SER A 321 -8.32 13.20 -17.97
C SER A 321 -7.13 13.72 -17.18
N VAL A 322 -6.72 12.98 -16.18
CA VAL A 322 -5.60 13.32 -15.29
C VAL A 322 -4.66 12.13 -15.14
N THR A 323 -3.43 12.42 -14.75
CA THR A 323 -2.47 11.38 -14.36
C THR A 323 -2.55 11.09 -12.86
N MET A 324 -1.91 10.03 -12.42
CA MET A 324 -1.90 9.64 -11.00
C MET A 324 -1.20 10.69 -10.10
N GLU A 325 -0.34 11.54 -10.69
CA GLU A 325 0.40 12.58 -9.97
C GLU A 325 -0.41 13.88 -9.77
N GLU A 326 -1.46 14.05 -10.53
CA GLU A 326 -2.38 15.19 -10.47
C GLU A 326 -3.58 14.91 -9.55
#